data_cea0200694a392d0fafe5e04c4e2ac00
#
_entry.id   cea0200694a392d0fafe5e04c4e2ac00
#
_cell.length_a   1.000
_cell.length_b   1.000
_cell.length_c   1.000
_cell.angle_alpha   90.00
_cell.angle_beta   90.00
_cell.angle_gamma   90.00
#
_symmetry.space_group_name_H-M   'P 1'
#
loop_
_entity.id
_entity.type
_entity.pdbx_description
1 polymer ?
#
loop_
_entity_poly.entity_id
_entity_poly.type
_entity_poly.pdbx_seq_one_letter_code
_entity_poly.pdbx_strand_id
1 'polypeptide(L)'
;MNKLITLILVCCFAFNLYAEQLPAKQFSHPERIRYDQHCFTIEGRDIFILSAAFHYFRVPQELWRDRFRKIKEAGFNTVETYVPWNWHERTMPRNVKDYSQCDFDDLKAWLKMAHEEFGL
;
A
#
# COMPACT_ATOMS: atom_id res chain seq x y z
N MET A 1 52.48 0.94 0.79
CA MET A 1 51.01 0.86 0.80
C MET A 1 50.62 0.25 -0.54
N ASN A 2 50.03 -0.94 -0.54
CA ASN A 2 49.86 -1.75 -1.76
C ASN A 2 48.82 -1.13 -2.69
N LYS A 3 49.22 -0.92 -3.96
CA LYS A 3 48.35 -0.38 -5.03
C LYS A 3 47.01 -1.14 -5.15
N LEU A 4 46.99 -2.43 -4.76
CA LEU A 4 45.80 -3.27 -4.72
C LEU A 4 44.80 -2.81 -3.64
N ILE A 5 45.28 -2.43 -2.45
CA ILE A 5 44.43 -1.95 -1.33
C ILE A 5 43.80 -0.60 -1.70
N THR A 6 44.57 0.28 -2.36
CA THR A 6 44.06 1.57 -2.83
C THR A 6 42.97 1.39 -3.91
N LEU A 7 43.13 0.42 -4.82
CA LEU A 7 42.15 0.13 -5.87
C LEU A 7 40.85 -0.43 -5.27
N ILE A 8 40.93 -1.34 -4.27
CA ILE A 8 39.74 -1.90 -3.60
C ILE A 8 39.00 -0.80 -2.82
N LEU A 9 39.68 0.10 -2.12
CA LEU A 9 39.08 1.23 -1.42
C LEU A 9 38.36 2.18 -2.39
N VAL A 10 38.95 2.49 -3.55
CA VAL A 10 38.33 3.34 -4.56
C VAL A 10 37.09 2.68 -5.17
N CYS A 11 37.12 1.36 -5.43
CA CYS A 11 35.94 0.63 -5.90
C CYS A 11 34.82 0.60 -4.85
N CYS A 12 35.12 0.41 -3.56
CA CYS A 12 34.12 0.43 -2.49
C CYS A 12 33.48 1.82 -2.31
N PHE A 13 34.26 2.90 -2.52
CA PHE A 13 33.73 4.28 -2.49
C PHE A 13 32.85 4.59 -3.71
N ALA A 14 33.18 4.08 -4.89
CA ALA A 14 32.42 4.31 -6.11
C ALA A 14 31.04 3.59 -6.05
N PHE A 15 30.94 2.44 -5.40
CA PHE A 15 29.67 1.73 -5.25
C PHE A 15 28.64 2.45 -4.34
N ASN A 16 29.12 3.27 -3.40
CA ASN A 16 28.23 4.04 -2.52
C ASN A 16 27.66 5.32 -3.18
N LEU A 17 28.20 5.75 -4.33
CA LEU A 17 27.74 6.96 -5.03
C LEU A 17 26.53 6.72 -5.95
N TYR A 18 26.13 5.48 -6.18
CA TYR A 18 25.01 5.13 -7.06
C TYR A 18 23.77 4.60 -6.32
N ALA A 19 23.73 4.69 -5.01
CA ALA A 19 22.47 4.52 -4.30
C ALA A 19 21.60 5.75 -4.62
N GLU A 20 20.80 5.66 -5.69
CA GLU A 20 19.78 6.65 -6.01
C GLU A 20 18.89 6.79 -4.76
N GLN A 21 19.12 7.84 -3.99
CA GLN A 21 18.29 8.13 -2.83
C GLN A 21 16.91 8.49 -3.36
N LEU A 22 16.00 7.54 -3.25
CA LEU A 22 14.59 7.81 -3.49
C LEU A 22 14.18 9.01 -2.63
N PRO A 23 13.48 9.99 -3.21
CA PRO A 23 13.04 11.15 -2.47
C PRO A 23 12.28 10.69 -1.22
N ALA A 24 12.59 11.29 -0.07
CA ALA A 24 11.91 10.99 1.16
C ALA A 24 10.39 11.17 0.96
N LYS A 25 9.62 10.13 1.26
CA LYS A 25 8.16 10.20 1.19
C LYS A 25 7.70 11.24 2.21
N GLN A 26 7.05 12.29 1.71
CA GLN A 26 6.40 13.27 2.56
C GLN A 26 4.92 12.88 2.69
N PHE A 27 4.49 12.62 3.92
CA PHE A 27 3.07 12.38 4.23
C PHE A 27 2.50 13.66 4.81
N SER A 28 1.29 14.02 4.39
CA SER A 28 0.61 15.24 4.87
C SER A 28 0.31 15.15 6.37
N HIS A 29 0.09 13.96 6.89
CA HIS A 29 -0.29 13.69 8.29
C HIS A 29 0.43 12.44 8.83
N PRO A 30 1.77 12.49 9.02
CA PRO A 30 2.54 11.33 9.49
C PRO A 30 2.19 10.93 10.93
N GLU A 31 1.62 11.87 11.71
CA GLU A 31 1.18 11.64 13.09
C GLU A 31 -0.16 10.90 13.19
N ARG A 32 -0.92 10.81 12.11
CA ARG A 32 -2.28 10.26 12.14
C ARG A 32 -2.31 8.78 12.49
N ILE A 33 -1.35 8.00 11.97
CA ILE A 33 -1.22 6.58 12.24
C ILE A 33 0.15 6.33 12.84
N ARG A 34 0.19 5.78 14.05
CA ARG A 34 1.42 5.44 14.77
C ARG A 34 1.32 4.02 15.30
N TYR A 35 2.41 3.52 15.84
CA TYR A 35 2.46 2.26 16.57
C TYR A 35 3.48 2.37 17.70
N ASP A 36 3.28 1.61 18.74
CA ASP A 36 4.22 1.41 19.83
C ASP A 36 4.43 -0.10 20.07
N GLN A 37 4.97 -0.46 21.23
CA GLN A 37 5.19 -1.86 21.61
C GLN A 37 3.90 -2.63 21.95
N HIS A 38 2.74 -1.98 22.01
CA HIS A 38 1.47 -2.57 22.42
C HIS A 38 0.47 -2.64 21.29
N CYS A 39 0.32 -1.56 20.51
CA CYS A 39 -0.73 -1.48 19.50
C CYS A 39 -0.45 -0.42 18.42
N PHE A 40 -1.36 -0.37 17.44
CA PHE A 40 -1.49 0.78 16.54
C PHE A 40 -2.34 1.86 17.20
N THR A 41 -2.03 3.12 16.92
CA THR A 41 -2.87 4.25 17.27
C THR A 41 -3.31 5.00 16.02
N ILE A 42 -4.59 5.36 15.94
CA ILE A 42 -5.15 6.22 14.89
C ILE A 42 -5.65 7.49 15.57
N GLU A 43 -5.09 8.64 15.18
CA GLU A 43 -5.44 9.94 15.75
C GLU A 43 -5.34 9.97 17.28
N GLY A 44 -4.30 9.30 17.81
CA GLY A 44 -4.04 9.21 19.24
C GLY A 44 -4.93 8.25 20.02
N ARG A 45 -5.73 7.43 19.36
CA ARG A 45 -6.54 6.39 20.00
C ARG A 45 -5.96 5.02 19.69
N ASP A 46 -5.82 4.21 20.71
CA ASP A 46 -5.41 2.82 20.57
C ASP A 46 -6.44 2.04 19.76
N ILE A 47 -5.96 1.22 18.84
CA ILE A 47 -6.82 0.39 17.99
C ILE A 47 -6.31 -1.05 17.98
N PHE A 48 -7.22 -1.97 18.24
CA PHE A 48 -7.02 -3.38 17.94
C PHE A 48 -7.56 -3.67 16.54
N ILE A 49 -6.67 -4.06 15.60
CA ILE A 49 -7.04 -4.35 14.23
C ILE A 49 -7.73 -5.71 14.17
N LEU A 50 -9.03 -5.69 13.91
CA LEU A 50 -9.82 -6.87 13.59
C LEU A 50 -10.20 -6.80 12.11
N SER A 51 -9.44 -7.51 11.27
CA SER A 51 -9.50 -7.39 9.82
C SER A 51 -10.21 -8.57 9.17
N ALA A 52 -11.03 -8.28 8.16
CA ALA A 52 -11.62 -9.26 7.26
C ALA A 52 -11.00 -9.15 5.87
N ALA A 53 -10.60 -10.27 5.27
CA ALA A 53 -10.11 -10.31 3.90
C ALA A 53 -11.29 -10.25 2.92
N PHE A 54 -11.34 -9.17 2.12
CA PHE A 54 -12.38 -8.96 1.12
C PHE A 54 -11.79 -8.34 -0.15
N HIS A 55 -11.69 -9.13 -1.21
CA HIS A 55 -11.01 -8.73 -2.45
C HIS A 55 -12.00 -8.24 -3.49
N TYR A 56 -11.94 -6.94 -3.87
CA TYR A 56 -12.82 -6.31 -4.86
C TYR A 56 -12.84 -7.04 -6.20
N PHE A 57 -11.70 -7.56 -6.66
CA PHE A 57 -11.57 -8.23 -7.95
C PHE A 57 -12.14 -9.67 -7.97
N ARG A 58 -12.57 -10.22 -6.82
CA ARG A 58 -13.15 -11.57 -6.71
C ARG A 58 -14.66 -11.55 -6.51
N VAL A 59 -15.24 -10.41 -6.25
CA VAL A 59 -16.66 -10.26 -5.93
C VAL A 59 -17.28 -9.23 -6.87
N PRO A 60 -18.39 -9.52 -7.55
CA PRO A 60 -19.12 -8.55 -8.35
C PRO A 60 -19.45 -7.27 -7.57
N GLN A 61 -19.33 -6.12 -8.21
CA GLN A 61 -19.46 -4.80 -7.56
C GLN A 61 -20.83 -4.61 -6.89
N GLU A 62 -21.88 -5.14 -7.47
CA GLU A 62 -23.24 -5.08 -6.93
C GLU A 62 -23.40 -5.78 -5.57
N LEU A 63 -22.48 -6.68 -5.23
CA LEU A 63 -22.48 -7.40 -3.95
C LEU A 63 -21.60 -6.74 -2.89
N TRP A 64 -20.78 -5.75 -3.24
CA TRP A 64 -19.81 -5.17 -2.28
C TRP A 64 -20.51 -4.58 -1.05
N ARG A 65 -21.57 -3.84 -1.24
CA ARG A 65 -22.34 -3.23 -0.15
C ARG A 65 -22.86 -4.27 0.86
N ASP A 66 -23.39 -5.38 0.37
CA ASP A 66 -23.85 -6.48 1.24
C ASP A 66 -22.68 -7.12 2.01
N ARG A 67 -21.51 -7.28 1.37
CA ARG A 67 -20.31 -7.83 2.00
C ARG A 67 -19.76 -6.90 3.07
N PHE A 68 -19.63 -5.62 2.79
CA PHE A 68 -19.19 -4.63 3.78
C PHE A 68 -20.14 -4.55 4.97
N ARG A 69 -21.46 -4.56 4.72
CA ARG A 69 -22.46 -4.59 5.79
C ARG A 69 -22.24 -5.80 6.72
N LYS A 70 -22.09 -6.99 6.16
CA LYS A 70 -21.87 -8.23 6.94
C LYS A 70 -20.54 -8.18 7.71
N ILE A 71 -19.48 -7.67 7.12
CA ILE A 71 -18.20 -7.48 7.79
C ILE A 71 -18.36 -6.53 8.99
N LYS A 72 -19.05 -5.42 8.81
CA LYS A 72 -19.30 -4.45 9.89
C LYS A 72 -20.18 -5.02 10.99
N GLU A 73 -21.26 -5.69 10.63
CA GLU A 73 -22.18 -6.35 11.57
C GLU A 73 -21.49 -7.47 12.39
N ALA A 74 -20.49 -8.13 11.82
CA ALA A 74 -19.66 -9.11 12.50
C ALA A 74 -18.60 -8.48 13.45
N GLY A 75 -18.54 -7.15 13.56
CA GLY A 75 -17.67 -6.44 14.48
C GLY A 75 -16.26 -6.13 13.95
N PHE A 76 -15.98 -6.39 12.69
CA PHE A 76 -14.70 -6.02 12.08
C PHE A 76 -14.58 -4.50 11.94
N ASN A 77 -13.38 -3.97 12.15
CA ASN A 77 -13.07 -2.55 12.00
C ASN A 77 -12.11 -2.25 10.86
N THR A 78 -11.63 -3.27 10.19
CA THR A 78 -10.63 -3.17 9.12
C THR A 78 -10.99 -4.17 8.02
N VAL A 79 -10.67 -3.81 6.79
CA VAL A 79 -10.70 -4.73 5.65
C VAL A 79 -9.34 -4.80 4.99
N GLU A 80 -8.98 -5.98 4.52
CA GLU A 80 -7.78 -6.26 3.78
C GLU A 80 -8.13 -6.62 2.34
N THR A 81 -7.39 -6.09 1.39
CA THR A 81 -7.46 -6.52 -0.01
C THR A 81 -6.09 -6.60 -0.65
N TYR A 82 -5.92 -7.52 -1.58
CA TYR A 82 -4.79 -7.50 -2.50
C TYR A 82 -5.07 -6.52 -3.64
N VAL A 83 -4.00 -5.99 -4.22
CA VAL A 83 -4.05 -5.14 -5.41
C VAL A 83 -3.25 -5.83 -6.51
N PRO A 84 -3.84 -6.77 -7.24
CA PRO A 84 -3.13 -7.53 -8.27
C PRO A 84 -2.87 -6.64 -9.47
N TRP A 85 -1.59 -6.50 -9.84
CA TRP A 85 -1.17 -5.62 -10.93
C TRP A 85 -1.87 -5.93 -12.26
N ASN A 86 -1.98 -7.21 -12.59
CA ASN A 86 -2.63 -7.67 -13.82
C ASN A 86 -4.13 -7.36 -13.91
N TRP A 87 -4.77 -6.98 -12.81
CA TRP A 87 -6.15 -6.49 -12.83
C TRP A 87 -6.23 -5.06 -13.33
N HIS A 88 -5.25 -4.25 -12.99
CA HIS A 88 -5.19 -2.83 -13.30
C HIS A 88 -4.49 -2.53 -14.62
N GLU A 89 -3.49 -3.32 -14.99
CA GLU A 89 -2.75 -3.22 -16.24
C GLU A 89 -3.06 -4.43 -17.11
N ARG A 90 -4.09 -4.31 -17.93
CA ARG A 90 -4.57 -5.41 -18.80
C ARG A 90 -3.90 -5.45 -20.16
N THR A 91 -3.15 -4.43 -20.52
CA THR A 91 -2.42 -4.30 -21.77
C THR A 91 -0.93 -4.22 -21.51
N MET A 92 -0.14 -4.81 -22.44
CA MET A 92 1.31 -4.72 -22.32
C MET A 92 1.75 -3.27 -22.54
N PRO A 93 2.45 -2.64 -21.58
CA PRO A 93 2.91 -1.26 -21.74
C PRO A 93 3.93 -1.17 -22.88
N ARG A 94 3.86 -0.09 -23.67
CA ARG A 94 4.84 0.19 -24.71
C ARG A 94 6.21 0.56 -24.14
N ASN A 95 6.21 1.01 -22.91
CA ASN A 95 7.41 1.38 -22.14
C ASN A 95 7.19 0.95 -20.69
N VAL A 96 8.19 0.35 -20.06
CA VAL A 96 8.15 -0.13 -18.66
C VAL A 96 7.84 0.96 -17.61
N LYS A 97 7.88 2.23 -17.99
CA LYS A 97 7.52 3.37 -17.12
C LYS A 97 6.20 4.05 -17.52
N ASP A 98 5.48 3.51 -18.49
CA ASP A 98 4.20 4.06 -18.93
C ASP A 98 3.05 3.35 -18.19
N TYR A 99 2.48 4.02 -17.21
CA TYR A 99 1.33 3.56 -16.41
C TYR A 99 0.01 4.19 -16.86
N SER A 100 -0.01 4.87 -18.02
CA SER A 100 -1.20 5.58 -18.53
C SER A 100 -2.38 4.66 -18.84
N GLN A 101 -2.11 3.35 -19.01
CA GLN A 101 -3.12 2.33 -19.29
C GLN A 101 -3.65 1.63 -18.03
N CYS A 102 -3.16 2.00 -16.87
CA CYS A 102 -3.62 1.41 -15.62
C CYS A 102 -4.97 2.00 -15.20
N ASP A 103 -5.91 1.12 -14.92
CA ASP A 103 -7.24 1.46 -14.41
C ASP A 103 -7.37 1.03 -12.95
N PHE A 104 -7.61 1.99 -12.05
CA PHE A 104 -7.81 1.79 -10.62
C PHE A 104 -9.22 2.17 -10.15
N ASP A 105 -10.18 2.32 -11.04
CA ASP A 105 -11.49 2.85 -10.67
C ASP A 105 -12.27 1.89 -9.76
N ASP A 106 -12.19 0.59 -10.00
CA ASP A 106 -12.75 -0.42 -9.11
C ASP A 106 -12.16 -0.32 -7.69
N LEU A 107 -10.83 -0.23 -7.59
CA LEU A 107 -10.16 -0.10 -6.29
C LEU A 107 -10.56 1.17 -5.56
N LYS A 108 -10.61 2.31 -6.27
CA LYS A 108 -11.04 3.60 -5.70
C LYS A 108 -12.48 3.52 -5.20
N ALA A 109 -13.38 2.95 -6.00
CA ALA A 109 -14.79 2.78 -5.63
C ALA A 109 -14.94 1.88 -4.40
N TRP A 110 -14.18 0.79 -4.33
CA TRP A 110 -14.18 -0.14 -3.21
C TRP A 110 -13.66 0.52 -1.93
N LEU A 111 -12.52 1.23 -2.00
CA LEU A 111 -11.94 1.96 -0.87
C LEU A 111 -12.88 3.05 -0.35
N LYS A 112 -13.49 3.80 -1.27
CA LYS A 112 -14.46 4.84 -0.93
C LYS A 112 -15.67 4.25 -0.19
N MET A 113 -16.22 3.16 -0.69
CA MET A 113 -17.35 2.48 -0.03
C MET A 113 -16.95 1.97 1.35
N ALA A 114 -15.81 1.29 1.49
CA ALA A 114 -15.31 0.79 2.77
C ALA A 114 -15.18 1.90 3.81
N HIS A 115 -14.56 3.02 3.43
CA HIS A 115 -14.25 4.12 4.34
C HIS A 115 -15.46 5.03 4.61
N GLU A 116 -16.09 5.56 3.54
CA GLU A 116 -17.11 6.61 3.70
C GLU A 116 -18.48 6.06 4.14
N GLU A 117 -18.84 4.84 3.68
CA GLU A 117 -20.15 4.28 3.99
C GLU A 117 -20.13 3.35 5.21
N PHE A 118 -19.06 2.59 5.40
CA PHE A 118 -18.98 1.58 6.45
C PHE A 118 -17.99 1.91 7.58
N GLY A 119 -17.15 2.91 7.44
CA GLY A 119 -16.18 3.30 8.46
C GLY A 119 -15.19 2.18 8.78
N LEU A 120 -14.66 1.53 7.71
CA LEU A 120 -13.67 0.46 7.77
C LEU A 120 -12.30 0.97 7.35
#